data_202fb2d099498e3f46d6a8b1815b45f5
#
_entry.id   202fb2d099498e3f46d6a8b1815b45f5
#
_cell.length_a   1.000
_cell.length_b   1.000
_cell.length_c   1.000
_cell.angle_alpha   90.00
_cell.angle_beta   90.00
_cell.angle_gamma   90.00
#
_symmetry.space_group_name_H-M   'P 1'
#
loop_
_entity.id
_entity.type
_entity.pdbx_description
1 polymer ?
#
loop_
_entity_poly.entity_id
_entity_poly.type
_entity_poly.pdbx_seq_one_letter_code
_entity_poly.pdbx_strand_id
1 'polypeptide(L)'
;MTSPNNSNKNNISANNETDKESSEKQNGMLAGIFERATKSGLGRKKSNPSPVESAVAKDMADIHSNPTKLRLAFLGGGSFGTAMANLAARNGCDTTLWVRNKRTVKAMAKTQTNKKYLPGYKLDDRLKYSHDLAASVKDKDIIFIAVPGLAFRETLKNIAPFISGQSIVSLTKGMEKDTFAMMSDIIKEVLPEVNFGVMSGPNLAIEIMKNMPSATVIASESEPLRHAVQAALHSAFFRVFASDDIRGVELGGALKNIYAIAMGMAAAYEVGENTKAMILTRALAEMSRFGVEEGANPLTFLGLSGVGDLYATCSSELSRNYRIGNMLGRGMSIDAAVKKLGQTAEGVNTIQQVHEKATKAGIYMPITHALYAVIYEDKAALGVALHLMEAGFRSDVEFVMAHDHSNAALTAHMKTSGSNTKSKDSDADK
;
A
#
# COMPACT_ATOMS: atom_id res chain seq x y z
N MET A 1 -45.93 5.74 37.82
CA MET A 1 -44.99 6.65 38.52
C MET A 1 -43.73 5.87 38.78
N THR A 2 -42.67 6.18 38.08
CA THR A 2 -41.22 6.22 38.38
C THR A 2 -40.46 6.20 37.09
N SER A 3 -39.76 7.31 36.84
CA SER A 3 -38.92 7.56 35.67
C SER A 3 -37.62 6.69 35.69
N PRO A 4 -37.08 6.25 34.56
CA PRO A 4 -35.74 5.73 34.52
C PRO A 4 -34.67 6.81 34.29
N ASN A 5 -33.62 6.66 35.01
CA ASN A 5 -32.50 7.48 35.29
C ASN A 5 -31.61 7.76 34.06
N ASN A 6 -31.18 8.97 33.97
CA ASN A 6 -30.33 9.57 32.93
C ASN A 6 -28.85 9.44 33.37
N SER A 7 -28.14 8.37 32.95
CA SER A 7 -26.73 8.16 33.31
C SER A 7 -25.77 7.82 32.14
N ASN A 8 -26.10 8.22 30.90
CA ASN A 8 -25.28 7.87 29.74
C ASN A 8 -24.70 9.05 28.95
N LYS A 9 -24.70 10.26 29.51
CA LYS A 9 -24.11 11.44 28.84
C LYS A 9 -22.68 11.80 29.28
N ASN A 10 -22.19 11.26 30.38
CA ASN A 10 -20.87 11.65 30.93
C ASN A 10 -19.68 10.78 30.47
N ASN A 11 -19.91 9.64 29.79
CA ASN A 11 -18.82 8.78 29.35
C ASN A 11 -18.26 9.10 27.96
N ILE A 12 -18.91 9.98 27.19
CA ILE A 12 -18.42 10.36 25.83
C ILE A 12 -17.48 11.57 25.90
N SER A 13 -17.59 12.41 26.90
CA SER A 13 -16.69 13.57 27.10
C SER A 13 -15.34 13.19 27.72
N ALA A 14 -15.29 12.20 28.61
CA ALA A 14 -14.05 11.78 29.27
C ALA A 14 -13.07 11.07 28.32
N ASN A 15 -13.56 10.28 27.34
CA ASN A 15 -12.68 9.60 26.36
C ASN A 15 -12.09 10.57 25.32
N ASN A 16 -12.71 11.72 25.05
CA ASN A 16 -12.16 12.72 24.13
C ASN A 16 -11.06 13.59 24.75
N GLU A 17 -11.05 13.76 26.07
CA GLU A 17 -10.00 14.52 26.77
C GLU A 17 -8.73 13.67 26.99
N THR A 18 -8.88 12.39 27.33
CA THR A 18 -7.75 11.47 27.46
C THR A 18 -7.02 11.20 26.14
N ASP A 19 -7.74 11.15 25.01
CA ASP A 19 -7.13 11.02 23.69
C ASP A 19 -6.42 12.32 23.24
N LYS A 20 -6.90 13.47 23.66
CA LYS A 20 -6.22 14.75 23.41
C LYS A 20 -4.93 14.90 24.21
N GLU A 21 -4.96 14.61 25.50
CA GLU A 21 -3.77 14.66 26.35
C GLU A 21 -2.70 13.64 25.96
N SER A 22 -3.09 12.42 25.53
CA SER A 22 -2.16 11.43 25.05
C SER A 22 -1.51 11.84 23.72
N SER A 23 -2.24 12.49 22.82
CA SER A 23 -1.71 12.99 21.55
C SER A 23 -0.80 14.21 21.72
N GLU A 24 -1.08 15.10 22.67
CA GLU A 24 -0.21 16.24 23.00
C GLU A 24 1.08 15.78 23.71
N LYS A 25 1.02 14.80 24.58
CA LYS A 25 2.21 14.19 25.19
C LYS A 25 3.09 13.45 24.19
N GLN A 26 2.50 12.71 23.22
CA GLN A 26 3.25 12.07 22.14
C GLN A 26 3.90 13.07 21.19
N ASN A 27 3.20 14.14 20.82
CA ASN A 27 3.76 15.21 20.01
C ASN A 27 4.90 15.95 20.72
N GLY A 28 4.77 16.17 22.03
CA GLY A 28 5.83 16.76 22.87
C GLY A 28 7.05 15.83 23.01
N MET A 29 6.83 14.52 23.10
CA MET A 29 7.91 13.53 23.20
C MET A 29 8.68 13.38 21.88
N LEU A 30 8.00 13.36 20.72
CA LEU A 30 8.64 13.32 19.40
C LEU A 30 9.38 14.62 19.10
N ALA A 31 8.83 15.79 19.41
CA ALA A 31 9.52 17.06 19.30
C ALA A 31 10.77 17.10 20.19
N GLY A 32 10.69 16.57 21.41
CA GLY A 32 11.83 16.46 22.33
C GLY A 32 12.93 15.49 21.87
N ILE A 33 12.58 14.43 21.15
CA ILE A 33 13.54 13.50 20.53
C ILE A 33 14.27 14.18 19.37
N PHE A 34 13.54 14.90 18.51
CA PHE A 34 14.14 15.67 17.42
C PHE A 34 15.02 16.81 17.93
N GLU A 35 14.60 17.54 18.96
CA GLU A 35 15.38 18.61 19.57
C GLU A 35 16.64 18.10 20.28
N ARG A 36 16.60 16.92 20.89
CA ARG A 36 17.78 16.25 21.45
C ARG A 36 18.71 15.71 20.38
N ALA A 37 18.19 15.17 19.27
CA ALA A 37 18.99 14.72 18.13
C ALA A 37 19.73 15.88 17.45
N THR A 38 19.13 17.08 17.40
CA THR A 38 19.76 18.28 16.86
C THR A 38 20.71 18.96 17.86
N LYS A 39 20.47 18.83 19.18
CA LYS A 39 21.35 19.39 20.25
C LYS A 39 22.46 18.45 20.70
N SER A 40 22.35 17.13 20.49
CA SER A 40 23.44 16.19 20.72
C SER A 40 24.41 16.21 19.53
N GLY A 41 25.07 17.34 19.33
CA GLY A 41 26.27 17.44 18.56
C GLY A 41 27.35 16.58 19.21
N LEU A 42 27.25 15.26 19.00
CA LEU A 42 28.39 14.37 19.18
C LEU A 42 29.47 14.89 18.28
N GLY A 43 30.55 15.42 18.91
CA GLY A 43 31.72 15.97 18.27
C GLY A 43 32.37 14.97 17.30
N ARG A 44 31.78 14.78 16.13
CA ARG A 44 32.48 14.23 14.99
C ARG A 44 33.42 15.30 14.44
N LYS A 45 34.70 15.04 14.53
CA LYS A 45 35.68 15.76 13.72
C LYS A 45 35.11 15.83 12.31
N LYS A 46 35.01 17.03 11.73
CA LYS A 46 34.61 17.25 10.34
C LYS A 46 35.56 16.47 9.44
N SER A 47 35.21 15.24 9.10
CA SER A 47 35.77 14.57 7.94
C SER A 47 35.10 15.18 6.72
N ASN A 48 35.86 15.48 5.67
CA ASN A 48 35.28 15.90 4.40
C ASN A 48 34.26 14.86 3.97
N PRO A 49 33.06 15.27 3.55
CA PRO A 49 32.04 14.33 3.12
C PRO A 49 32.56 13.49 1.93
N SER A 50 32.23 12.21 1.90
CA SER A 50 32.60 11.37 0.77
C SER A 50 31.99 11.91 -0.54
N PRO A 51 32.55 11.59 -1.72
CA PRO A 51 31.98 12.01 -3.00
C PRO A 51 30.49 11.65 -3.13
N VAL A 52 30.06 10.53 -2.53
CA VAL A 52 28.65 10.09 -2.51
C VAL A 52 27.82 10.97 -1.56
N GLU A 53 28.34 11.29 -0.37
CA GLU A 53 27.65 12.20 0.57
C GLU A 53 27.55 13.62 0.03
N SER A 54 28.58 14.11 -0.69
CA SER A 54 28.52 15.43 -1.33
C SER A 54 27.58 15.45 -2.55
N ALA A 55 27.50 14.38 -3.34
CA ALA A 55 26.52 14.26 -4.42
C ALA A 55 25.08 14.22 -3.87
N VAL A 56 24.82 13.39 -2.85
CA VAL A 56 23.51 13.32 -2.18
C VAL A 56 23.14 14.67 -1.54
N ALA A 57 24.10 15.36 -0.91
CA ALA A 57 23.85 16.67 -0.32
C ALA A 57 23.58 17.74 -1.39
N LYS A 58 24.23 17.66 -2.55
CA LYS A 58 24.00 18.55 -3.69
C LYS A 58 22.63 18.29 -4.31
N ASP A 59 22.26 17.04 -4.56
CA ASP A 59 20.93 16.66 -5.06
C ASP A 59 19.82 17.09 -4.08
N MET A 60 20.07 16.94 -2.77
CA MET A 60 19.15 17.42 -1.74
C MET A 60 19.05 18.93 -1.69
N ALA A 61 20.14 19.66 -1.90
CA ALA A 61 20.15 21.13 -1.96
C ALA A 61 19.45 21.66 -3.23
N ASP A 62 19.64 21.01 -4.37
CA ASP A 62 19.00 21.36 -5.63
C ASP A 62 17.48 21.08 -5.59
N ILE A 63 17.05 20.03 -4.90
CA ILE A 63 15.62 19.73 -4.65
C ILE A 63 14.99 20.80 -3.72
N HIS A 64 15.76 21.36 -2.76
CA HIS A 64 15.25 22.36 -1.81
C HIS A 64 15.34 23.80 -2.30
N SER A 65 16.22 24.10 -3.29
CA SER A 65 16.46 25.47 -3.75
C SER A 65 15.45 26.00 -4.76
N ASN A 66 14.58 25.13 -5.31
CA ASN A 66 13.55 25.56 -6.24
C ASN A 66 12.24 24.82 -5.91
N PRO A 67 11.34 25.41 -5.10
CA PRO A 67 10.00 24.83 -4.92
C PRO A 67 9.37 24.74 -6.30
N THR A 68 9.30 23.54 -6.83
CA THR A 68 8.82 23.26 -8.18
C THR A 68 7.41 23.82 -8.29
N LYS A 69 7.21 24.81 -9.16
CA LYS A 69 5.88 25.35 -9.52
C LYS A 69 5.06 24.32 -10.30
N LEU A 70 5.18 23.03 -9.96
CA LEU A 70 4.43 21.97 -10.60
C LEU A 70 2.93 22.19 -10.40
N ARG A 71 2.20 22.06 -11.49
CA ARG A 71 0.75 22.13 -11.52
C ARG A 71 0.20 20.71 -11.45
N LEU A 72 -0.44 20.38 -10.35
CA LEU A 72 -0.86 19.02 -10.04
C LEU A 72 -2.37 18.91 -9.98
N ALA A 73 -2.90 17.79 -10.47
CA ALA A 73 -4.27 17.38 -10.22
C ALA A 73 -4.28 16.08 -9.42
N PHE A 74 -5.16 16.01 -8.42
CA PHE A 74 -5.48 14.77 -7.72
C PHE A 74 -6.94 14.42 -7.99
N LEU A 75 -7.18 13.30 -8.66
CA LEU A 75 -8.51 12.83 -9.01
C LEU A 75 -8.99 11.82 -7.97
N GLY A 76 -9.87 12.26 -7.08
CA GLY A 76 -10.45 11.43 -6.02
C GLY A 76 -10.34 12.03 -4.62
N GLY A 77 -11.47 12.50 -4.10
CA GLY A 77 -11.60 13.11 -2.76
C GLY A 77 -11.75 12.09 -1.62
N GLY A 78 -11.17 10.88 -1.75
CA GLY A 78 -11.05 9.91 -0.66
C GLY A 78 -10.00 10.34 0.37
N SER A 79 -9.80 9.53 1.44
CA SER A 79 -8.82 9.86 2.49
C SER A 79 -7.42 10.05 1.94
N PHE A 80 -6.94 9.08 1.15
CA PHE A 80 -5.56 9.09 0.63
C PHE A 80 -5.35 10.18 -0.42
N GLY A 81 -6.24 10.30 -1.43
CA GLY A 81 -6.15 11.37 -2.44
C GLY A 81 -6.19 12.76 -1.82
N THR A 82 -7.03 12.97 -0.79
CA THR A 82 -7.08 14.24 -0.06
C THR A 82 -5.79 14.51 0.72
N ALA A 83 -5.23 13.51 1.41
CA ALA A 83 -3.99 13.66 2.17
C ALA A 83 -2.80 13.99 1.26
N MET A 84 -2.69 13.31 0.11
CA MET A 84 -1.61 13.54 -0.86
C MET A 84 -1.73 14.89 -1.55
N ALA A 85 -2.94 15.30 -1.94
CA ALA A 85 -3.19 16.63 -2.50
C ALA A 85 -2.86 17.75 -1.49
N ASN A 86 -3.22 17.53 -0.22
CA ASN A 86 -2.88 18.45 0.86
C ASN A 86 -1.37 18.54 1.10
N LEU A 87 -0.66 17.42 1.05
CA LEU A 87 0.80 17.38 1.17
C LEU A 87 1.47 18.16 0.03
N ALA A 88 1.07 17.93 -1.23
CA ALA A 88 1.59 18.64 -2.38
C ALA A 88 1.33 20.15 -2.31
N ALA A 89 0.13 20.58 -1.87
CA ALA A 89 -0.19 21.99 -1.66
C ALA A 89 0.69 22.61 -0.55
N ARG A 90 0.93 21.89 0.54
CA ARG A 90 1.84 22.31 1.62
C ARG A 90 3.29 22.45 1.17
N ASN A 91 3.72 21.65 0.20
CA ASN A 91 5.03 21.74 -0.42
C ASN A 91 5.13 22.87 -1.46
N GLY A 92 4.06 23.64 -1.69
CA GLY A 92 4.05 24.81 -2.59
C GLY A 92 3.63 24.53 -4.02
N CYS A 93 3.23 23.30 -4.38
CA CYS A 93 2.72 22.98 -5.70
C CYS A 93 1.34 23.60 -5.97
N ASP A 94 1.08 24.04 -7.20
CA ASP A 94 -0.28 24.46 -7.64
C ASP A 94 -1.17 23.24 -7.76
N THR A 95 -1.88 22.92 -6.69
CA THR A 95 -2.60 21.65 -6.53
C THR A 95 -4.10 21.82 -6.60
N THR A 96 -4.75 21.02 -7.46
CA THR A 96 -6.21 20.92 -7.58
C THR A 96 -6.66 19.52 -7.14
N LEU A 97 -7.59 19.43 -6.20
CA LEU A 97 -8.26 18.19 -5.81
C LEU A 97 -9.64 18.13 -6.49
N TRP A 98 -9.80 17.17 -7.39
CA TRP A 98 -11.10 16.89 -8.00
C TRP A 98 -11.92 15.96 -7.12
N VAL A 99 -13.17 16.33 -6.87
CA VAL A 99 -14.15 15.55 -6.11
C VAL A 99 -15.46 15.48 -6.90
N ARG A 100 -15.92 14.28 -7.20
CA ARG A 100 -17.12 14.04 -8.04
C ARG A 100 -18.36 14.80 -7.59
N ASN A 101 -18.56 14.95 -6.29
CA ASN A 101 -19.77 15.56 -5.73
C ASN A 101 -19.62 17.08 -5.55
N LYS A 102 -20.37 17.86 -6.31
CA LYS A 102 -20.39 19.33 -6.27
C LYS A 102 -20.70 19.93 -4.89
N ARG A 103 -21.60 19.26 -4.10
CA ARG A 103 -21.92 19.72 -2.74
C ARG A 103 -20.74 19.54 -1.80
N THR A 104 -20.01 18.43 -1.94
CA THR A 104 -18.78 18.17 -1.17
C THR A 104 -17.70 19.21 -1.49
N VAL A 105 -17.49 19.53 -2.77
CA VAL A 105 -16.54 20.58 -3.19
C VAL A 105 -16.88 21.92 -2.55
N LYS A 106 -18.16 22.37 -2.62
CA LYS A 106 -18.60 23.62 -1.98
C LYS A 106 -18.36 23.62 -0.47
N ALA A 107 -18.64 22.49 0.19
CA ALA A 107 -18.40 22.36 1.63
C ALA A 107 -16.90 22.41 1.96
N MET A 108 -16.05 21.69 1.22
CA MET A 108 -14.59 21.70 1.40
C MET A 108 -14.00 23.10 1.18
N ALA A 109 -14.40 23.79 0.11
CA ALA A 109 -13.94 25.16 -0.17
C ALA A 109 -14.31 26.15 0.95
N LYS A 110 -15.48 25.97 1.60
CA LYS A 110 -15.91 26.84 2.70
C LYS A 110 -15.21 26.54 4.03
N THR A 111 -14.96 25.24 4.32
CA THR A 111 -14.51 24.80 5.65
C THR A 111 -13.05 24.38 5.69
N GLN A 112 -12.39 24.25 4.54
CA GLN A 112 -11.04 23.67 4.39
C GLN A 112 -10.92 22.32 5.11
N THR A 113 -11.97 21.47 5.03
CA THR A 113 -12.00 20.15 5.67
C THR A 113 -12.71 19.13 4.78
N ASN A 114 -12.24 17.88 4.80
CA ASN A 114 -12.95 16.75 4.22
C ASN A 114 -13.63 15.94 5.33
N LYS A 115 -14.81 16.43 5.79
CA LYS A 115 -15.52 15.85 6.95
C LYS A 115 -15.86 14.37 6.81
N LYS A 116 -16.06 13.88 5.57
CA LYS A 116 -16.44 12.50 5.32
C LYS A 116 -15.27 11.52 5.45
N TYR A 117 -14.10 11.91 4.96
CA TYR A 117 -12.97 10.99 4.79
C TYR A 117 -11.77 11.30 5.70
N LEU A 118 -11.65 12.55 6.15
CA LEU A 118 -10.63 13.03 7.09
C LEU A 118 -11.24 13.99 8.11
N PRO A 119 -12.17 13.50 8.96
CA PRO A 119 -12.81 14.34 9.99
C PRO A 119 -11.77 14.89 10.96
N GLY A 120 -11.91 16.16 11.33
CA GLY A 120 -11.03 16.82 12.30
C GLY A 120 -9.73 17.40 11.74
N TYR A 121 -9.41 17.17 10.46
CA TYR A 121 -8.19 17.70 9.86
C TYR A 121 -8.47 18.92 8.99
N LYS A 122 -7.78 20.04 9.26
CA LYS A 122 -7.77 21.21 8.40
C LYS A 122 -6.83 20.97 7.21
N LEU A 123 -7.27 21.32 6.00
CA LEU A 123 -6.49 21.27 4.78
C LEU A 123 -5.79 22.60 4.52
N ASP A 124 -4.70 22.57 3.76
CA ASP A 124 -3.93 23.75 3.40
C ASP A 124 -4.77 24.73 2.58
N ASP A 125 -4.68 26.02 2.88
CA ASP A 125 -5.50 27.08 2.26
C ASP A 125 -5.16 27.27 0.77
N ARG A 126 -4.01 26.80 0.31
CA ARG A 126 -3.59 26.82 -1.12
C ARG A 126 -4.19 25.68 -1.94
N LEU A 127 -4.77 24.65 -1.30
CA LEU A 127 -5.39 23.53 -2.00
C LEU A 127 -6.68 23.98 -2.68
N LYS A 128 -6.72 23.87 -4.01
CA LYS A 128 -7.89 24.18 -4.84
C LYS A 128 -8.82 22.97 -4.94
N TYR A 129 -10.11 23.22 -5.03
CA TYR A 129 -11.12 22.15 -5.15
C TYR A 129 -11.94 22.33 -6.43
N SER A 130 -12.20 21.23 -7.14
CA SER A 130 -13.00 21.22 -8.36
C SER A 130 -13.93 20.02 -8.41
N HIS A 131 -15.08 20.17 -9.08
CA HIS A 131 -15.96 19.06 -9.47
C HIS A 131 -16.00 18.89 -11.00
N ASP A 132 -15.37 19.80 -11.72
CA ASP A 132 -15.20 19.73 -13.16
C ASP A 132 -13.93 18.93 -13.47
N LEU A 133 -14.11 17.77 -14.09
CA LEU A 133 -13.01 16.84 -14.37
C LEU A 133 -12.08 17.39 -15.44
N ALA A 134 -12.65 17.94 -16.53
CA ALA A 134 -11.88 18.49 -17.65
C ALA A 134 -11.04 19.69 -17.20
N ALA A 135 -11.63 20.65 -16.50
CA ALA A 135 -10.92 21.80 -15.97
C ALA A 135 -9.85 21.41 -14.91
N SER A 136 -10.04 20.28 -14.23
CA SER A 136 -9.08 19.83 -13.22
C SER A 136 -7.79 19.27 -13.82
N VAL A 137 -7.83 18.71 -15.03
CA VAL A 137 -6.67 18.06 -15.68
C VAL A 137 -6.00 18.95 -16.74
N LYS A 138 -6.73 19.94 -17.25
CA LYS A 138 -6.18 20.87 -18.22
C LYS A 138 -5.01 21.65 -17.63
N ASP A 139 -3.97 21.85 -18.44
CA ASP A 139 -2.76 22.62 -18.09
C ASP A 139 -2.05 22.12 -16.81
N LYS A 140 -2.14 20.84 -16.50
CA LYS A 140 -1.40 20.19 -15.41
C LYS A 140 -0.13 19.53 -15.96
N ASP A 141 0.85 19.40 -15.08
CA ASP A 141 2.11 18.70 -15.38
C ASP A 141 1.98 17.22 -15.01
N ILE A 142 1.36 16.93 -13.84
CA ILE A 142 1.13 15.55 -13.37
C ILE A 142 -0.31 15.42 -12.84
N ILE A 143 -0.96 14.31 -13.21
CA ILE A 143 -2.29 13.94 -12.76
C ILE A 143 -2.20 12.67 -11.92
N PHE A 144 -2.51 12.78 -10.62
CA PHE A 144 -2.57 11.67 -9.69
C PHE A 144 -4.00 11.11 -9.64
N ILE A 145 -4.15 9.81 -9.87
CA ILE A 145 -5.47 9.15 -9.85
C ILE A 145 -5.61 8.34 -8.56
N ALA A 146 -6.53 8.75 -7.70
CA ALA A 146 -6.82 8.17 -6.38
C ALA A 146 -8.31 7.79 -6.24
N VAL A 147 -8.90 7.27 -7.31
CA VAL A 147 -10.27 6.76 -7.33
C VAL A 147 -10.28 5.25 -7.00
N PRO A 148 -11.42 4.67 -6.57
CA PRO A 148 -11.54 3.21 -6.43
C PRO A 148 -11.24 2.50 -7.77
N GLY A 149 -10.67 1.28 -7.71
CA GLY A 149 -10.29 0.50 -8.90
C GLY A 149 -11.42 0.32 -9.92
N LEU A 150 -12.64 0.09 -9.45
CA LEU A 150 -13.85 -0.02 -10.31
C LEU A 150 -14.16 1.25 -11.13
N ALA A 151 -13.69 2.41 -10.69
CA ALA A 151 -13.90 3.68 -11.39
C ALA A 151 -12.68 4.14 -12.19
N PHE A 152 -11.56 3.39 -12.14
CA PHE A 152 -10.28 3.84 -12.69
C PHE A 152 -10.32 4.00 -14.21
N ARG A 153 -10.72 2.95 -14.93
CA ARG A 153 -10.85 2.93 -16.40
C ARG A 153 -11.79 4.01 -16.91
N GLU A 154 -12.96 4.13 -16.29
CA GLU A 154 -13.94 5.17 -16.67
C GLU A 154 -13.36 6.58 -16.45
N THR A 155 -12.69 6.79 -15.32
CA THR A 155 -12.03 8.07 -15.05
C THR A 155 -10.97 8.40 -16.10
N LEU A 156 -10.12 7.42 -16.48
CA LEU A 156 -9.14 7.60 -17.56
C LEU A 156 -9.78 7.92 -18.90
N LYS A 157 -10.80 7.18 -19.32
CA LYS A 157 -11.53 7.45 -20.56
C LYS A 157 -12.12 8.87 -20.59
N ASN A 158 -12.63 9.32 -19.44
CA ASN A 158 -13.24 10.65 -19.32
C ASN A 158 -12.22 11.78 -19.37
N ILE A 159 -10.96 11.57 -18.96
CA ILE A 159 -9.91 12.58 -19.07
C ILE A 159 -9.11 12.51 -20.37
N ALA A 160 -9.12 11.36 -21.06
CA ALA A 160 -8.32 11.13 -22.26
C ALA A 160 -8.41 12.25 -23.32
N PRO A 161 -9.60 12.83 -23.63
CA PRO A 161 -9.71 13.93 -24.59
C PRO A 161 -8.98 15.22 -24.17
N PHE A 162 -8.60 15.36 -22.90
CA PHE A 162 -7.97 16.56 -22.33
C PHE A 162 -6.49 16.36 -22.03
N ILE A 163 -5.94 15.17 -22.32
CA ILE A 163 -4.53 14.85 -22.08
C ILE A 163 -3.71 15.29 -23.31
N SER A 164 -2.72 16.15 -23.06
CA SER A 164 -1.77 16.63 -24.06
C SER A 164 -0.42 16.90 -23.40
N GLY A 165 0.35 15.81 -23.13
CA GLY A 165 1.69 15.90 -22.52
C GLY A 165 1.75 15.81 -21.01
N GLN A 166 0.61 15.73 -20.29
CA GLN A 166 0.61 15.48 -18.85
C GLN A 166 1.06 14.05 -18.53
N SER A 167 1.78 13.87 -17.43
CA SER A 167 2.07 12.54 -16.91
C SER A 167 0.95 12.04 -15.97
N ILE A 168 0.72 10.72 -15.93
CA ILE A 168 -0.28 10.08 -15.07
C ILE A 168 0.41 9.29 -13.97
N VAL A 169 -0.03 9.45 -12.72
CA VAL A 169 0.44 8.65 -11.59
C VAL A 169 -0.74 7.97 -10.91
N SER A 170 -0.75 6.64 -10.90
CA SER A 170 -1.76 5.88 -10.17
C SER A 170 -1.43 5.82 -8.68
N LEU A 171 -2.39 6.23 -7.85
CA LEU A 171 -2.41 6.01 -6.40
C LEU A 171 -3.41 4.91 -6.03
N THR A 172 -4.09 4.34 -7.03
CA THR A 172 -5.12 3.31 -6.86
C THR A 172 -4.45 1.96 -6.69
N LYS A 173 -4.88 1.23 -5.68
CA LYS A 173 -4.41 -0.13 -5.39
C LYS A 173 -5.46 -1.15 -5.81
N GLY A 174 -5.02 -2.28 -6.37
CA GLY A 174 -5.91 -3.35 -6.80
C GLY A 174 -5.81 -3.65 -8.29
N MET A 175 -6.69 -4.54 -8.75
CA MET A 175 -6.82 -4.99 -10.13
C MET A 175 -8.23 -4.73 -10.63
N GLU A 176 -8.38 -4.55 -11.94
CA GLU A 176 -9.69 -4.42 -12.55
C GLU A 176 -10.46 -5.75 -12.46
N LYS A 177 -11.72 -5.67 -12.08
CA LYS A 177 -12.61 -6.83 -12.04
C LYS A 177 -12.76 -7.41 -13.45
N ASP A 178 -12.82 -8.71 -13.56
CA ASP A 178 -13.06 -9.51 -14.78
C ASP A 178 -11.88 -9.57 -15.78
N THR A 179 -11.04 -8.55 -15.87
CA THR A 179 -9.88 -8.52 -16.78
C THR A 179 -8.55 -8.86 -16.12
N PHE A 180 -8.46 -8.74 -14.79
CA PHE A 180 -7.23 -8.81 -14.00
C PHE A 180 -6.16 -7.76 -14.36
N ALA A 181 -6.53 -6.75 -15.16
CA ALA A 181 -5.62 -5.69 -15.56
C ALA A 181 -5.19 -4.86 -14.35
N MET A 182 -3.90 -4.62 -14.24
CA MET A 182 -3.35 -3.67 -13.28
C MET A 182 -3.67 -2.25 -13.74
N MET A 183 -3.59 -1.28 -12.84
CA MET A 183 -3.86 0.13 -13.20
C MET A 183 -2.91 0.63 -14.27
N SER A 184 -1.65 0.19 -14.27
CA SER A 184 -0.66 0.47 -15.32
C SER A 184 -1.06 -0.10 -16.69
N ASP A 185 -1.63 -1.30 -16.73
CA ASP A 185 -2.11 -1.92 -17.97
C ASP A 185 -3.27 -1.10 -18.57
N ILE A 186 -4.19 -0.64 -17.69
CA ILE A 186 -5.32 0.20 -18.08
C ILE A 186 -4.82 1.58 -18.61
N ILE A 187 -3.78 2.15 -17.99
CA ILE A 187 -3.19 3.40 -18.50
C ILE A 187 -2.60 3.19 -19.88
N LYS A 188 -1.81 2.14 -20.10
CA LYS A 188 -1.22 1.79 -21.40
C LYS A 188 -2.27 1.57 -22.48
N GLU A 189 -3.38 0.92 -22.11
CA GLU A 189 -4.49 0.66 -23.05
C GLU A 189 -5.23 1.95 -23.46
N VAL A 190 -5.55 2.82 -22.48
CA VAL A 190 -6.41 4.01 -22.73
C VAL A 190 -5.59 5.20 -23.22
N LEU A 191 -4.34 5.33 -22.79
CA LEU A 191 -3.43 6.44 -23.05
C LEU A 191 -2.02 5.92 -23.40
N PRO A 192 -1.83 5.26 -24.54
CA PRO A 192 -0.58 4.54 -24.89
C PRO A 192 0.66 5.42 -24.94
N GLU A 193 0.52 6.70 -25.27
CA GLU A 193 1.65 7.64 -25.43
C GLU A 193 1.96 8.44 -24.16
N VAL A 194 1.26 8.17 -23.05
CA VAL A 194 1.44 8.96 -21.82
C VAL A 194 2.60 8.44 -20.97
N ASN A 195 3.41 9.34 -20.44
CA ASN A 195 4.33 8.98 -19.36
C ASN A 195 3.53 8.68 -18.10
N PHE A 196 3.77 7.53 -17.49
CA PHE A 196 3.04 7.16 -16.29
C PHE A 196 3.92 6.53 -15.22
N GLY A 197 3.38 6.52 -14.01
CA GLY A 197 3.95 5.83 -12.87
C GLY A 197 2.87 5.35 -11.91
N VAL A 198 3.30 4.61 -10.91
CA VAL A 198 2.44 4.10 -9.84
C VAL A 198 3.07 4.39 -8.49
N MET A 199 2.25 4.67 -7.48
CA MET A 199 2.74 4.88 -6.12
C MET A 199 2.10 3.88 -5.16
N SER A 200 2.96 3.24 -4.35
CA SER A 200 2.53 2.34 -3.29
C SER A 200 3.50 2.38 -2.11
N GLY A 201 3.05 1.92 -0.94
CA GLY A 201 3.83 1.91 0.29
C GLY A 201 2.95 2.00 1.53
N PRO A 202 3.53 2.01 2.74
CA PRO A 202 2.81 2.12 4.01
C PRO A 202 2.26 3.54 4.21
N ASN A 203 1.09 3.81 3.60
CA ASN A 203 0.53 5.15 3.45
C ASN A 203 -0.85 5.26 4.13
N LEU A 204 -0.87 5.28 5.45
CA LEU A 204 -2.09 5.56 6.21
C LEU A 204 -2.39 7.06 6.19
N ALA A 205 -3.47 7.46 5.52
CA ALA A 205 -3.81 8.86 5.27
C ALA A 205 -3.88 9.71 6.56
N ILE A 206 -4.36 9.13 7.65
CA ILE A 206 -4.46 9.80 8.96
C ILE A 206 -3.06 10.12 9.51
N GLU A 207 -2.10 9.22 9.36
CA GLU A 207 -0.73 9.42 9.82
C GLU A 207 -0.02 10.52 9.01
N ILE A 208 -0.23 10.54 7.69
CA ILE A 208 0.28 11.62 6.82
C ILE A 208 -0.30 12.97 7.25
N MET A 209 -1.61 13.03 7.54
CA MET A 209 -2.26 14.26 8.03
C MET A 209 -1.75 14.72 9.40
N LYS A 210 -1.31 13.79 10.25
CA LYS A 210 -0.68 14.06 11.54
C LYS A 210 0.82 14.43 11.45
N ASN A 211 1.40 14.46 10.24
CA ASN A 211 2.84 14.62 10.00
C ASN A 211 3.69 13.54 10.69
N MET A 212 3.16 12.35 10.84
CA MET A 212 3.97 11.23 11.31
C MET A 212 4.94 10.81 10.21
N PRO A 213 6.21 10.51 10.54
CA PRO A 213 7.20 10.07 9.56
C PRO A 213 6.66 8.91 8.73
N SER A 214 6.60 9.09 7.42
CA SER A 214 6.04 8.13 6.49
C SER A 214 6.88 8.08 5.21
N ALA A 215 6.80 6.97 4.48
CA ALA A 215 7.51 6.83 3.22
C ALA A 215 6.65 6.08 2.19
N THR A 216 6.92 6.35 0.90
CA THR A 216 6.26 5.70 -0.23
C THR A 216 7.27 5.41 -1.34
N VAL A 217 6.84 4.65 -2.36
CA VAL A 217 7.62 4.40 -3.58
C VAL A 217 6.84 4.96 -4.76
N ILE A 218 7.54 5.71 -5.62
CA ILE A 218 7.11 5.99 -7.01
C ILE A 218 7.83 5.03 -7.94
N ALA A 219 7.10 4.27 -8.72
CA ALA A 219 7.66 3.42 -9.77
C ALA A 219 7.25 3.93 -11.15
N SER A 220 8.23 4.10 -12.04
CA SER A 220 8.03 4.54 -13.42
C SER A 220 9.27 4.20 -14.24
N GLU A 221 9.09 3.92 -15.53
CA GLU A 221 10.20 3.84 -16.49
C GLU A 221 10.82 5.23 -16.74
N SER A 222 10.02 6.30 -16.62
CA SER A 222 10.47 7.69 -16.80
C SER A 222 11.18 8.21 -15.55
N GLU A 223 12.49 8.37 -15.62
CA GLU A 223 13.30 8.97 -14.56
C GLU A 223 12.88 10.43 -14.26
N PRO A 224 12.63 11.29 -15.28
CA PRO A 224 12.11 12.63 -15.02
C PRO A 224 10.81 12.65 -14.24
N LEU A 225 9.88 11.70 -14.51
CA LEU A 225 8.64 11.61 -13.74
C LEU A 225 8.90 11.20 -12.29
N ARG A 226 9.81 10.22 -12.05
CA ARG A 226 10.18 9.83 -10.69
C ARG A 226 10.71 11.02 -9.90
N HIS A 227 11.63 11.80 -10.48
CA HIS A 227 12.21 13.01 -9.85
C HIS A 227 11.15 14.09 -9.60
N ALA A 228 10.26 14.36 -10.58
CA ALA A 228 9.19 15.33 -10.43
C ALA A 228 8.22 14.97 -9.28
N VAL A 229 7.86 13.69 -9.15
CA VAL A 229 7.01 13.21 -8.05
C VAL A 229 7.74 13.29 -6.71
N GLN A 230 9.03 12.94 -6.66
CA GLN A 230 9.84 13.11 -5.47
C GLN A 230 9.87 14.59 -5.04
N ALA A 231 10.17 15.51 -5.95
CA ALA A 231 10.20 16.94 -5.66
C ALA A 231 8.83 17.48 -5.18
N ALA A 232 7.74 17.01 -5.78
CA ALA A 232 6.38 17.45 -5.43
C ALA A 232 5.93 17.03 -4.03
N LEU A 233 6.31 15.82 -3.59
CA LEU A 233 5.74 15.17 -2.42
C LEU A 233 6.73 15.00 -1.26
N HIS A 234 8.04 15.12 -1.49
CA HIS A 234 9.04 15.00 -0.42
C HIS A 234 8.87 16.12 0.61
N SER A 235 8.97 15.76 1.88
CA SER A 235 8.97 16.72 3.00
C SER A 235 9.75 16.15 4.19
N ALA A 236 9.91 16.93 5.25
CA ALA A 236 10.57 16.47 6.48
C ALA A 236 9.87 15.24 7.11
N PHE A 237 8.59 15.00 6.80
CA PHE A 237 7.78 13.92 7.37
C PHE A 237 7.31 12.90 6.32
N PHE A 238 7.56 13.12 5.04
CA PHE A 238 7.14 12.22 3.99
C PHE A 238 8.25 12.01 2.96
N ARG A 239 8.77 10.80 2.88
CA ARG A 239 9.86 10.46 1.97
C ARG A 239 9.36 9.65 0.79
N VAL A 240 9.80 10.02 -0.43
CA VAL A 240 9.45 9.31 -1.66
C VAL A 240 10.70 8.63 -2.20
N PHE A 241 10.68 7.30 -2.25
CA PHE A 241 11.71 6.48 -2.89
C PHE A 241 11.32 6.19 -4.34
N ALA A 242 12.30 5.95 -5.20
CA ALA A 242 12.10 5.65 -6.61
C ALA A 242 12.36 4.17 -6.90
N SER A 243 11.65 3.64 -7.90
CA SER A 243 11.82 2.29 -8.47
C SER A 243 11.53 2.35 -9.97
N ASP A 244 12.03 1.40 -10.73
CA ASP A 244 11.67 1.13 -12.12
C ASP A 244 10.70 -0.08 -12.24
N ASP A 245 10.58 -0.90 -11.19
CA ASP A 245 9.66 -2.04 -11.14
C ASP A 245 8.21 -1.60 -10.85
N ILE A 246 7.52 -1.17 -11.91
CA ILE A 246 6.11 -0.78 -11.86
C ILE A 246 5.25 -1.98 -11.40
N ARG A 247 5.48 -3.16 -11.98
CA ARG A 247 4.69 -4.36 -11.71
C ARG A 247 4.78 -4.79 -10.25
N GLY A 248 5.98 -4.85 -9.68
CA GLY A 248 6.18 -5.23 -8.29
C GLY A 248 5.58 -4.24 -7.30
N VAL A 249 5.71 -2.93 -7.56
CA VAL A 249 5.14 -1.89 -6.71
C VAL A 249 3.60 -1.92 -6.70
N GLU A 250 2.96 -2.16 -7.85
CA GLU A 250 1.51 -2.31 -7.94
C GLU A 250 1.02 -3.58 -7.25
N LEU A 251 1.65 -4.73 -7.54
CA LEU A 251 1.27 -6.01 -6.96
C LEU A 251 1.43 -6.01 -5.45
N GLY A 252 2.49 -5.42 -4.91
CA GLY A 252 2.66 -5.25 -3.47
C GLY A 252 1.46 -4.54 -2.83
N GLY A 253 1.04 -3.43 -3.42
CA GLY A 253 -0.12 -2.66 -2.95
C GLY A 253 -1.47 -3.37 -3.12
N ALA A 254 -1.63 -4.21 -4.13
CA ALA A 254 -2.87 -4.95 -4.40
C ALA A 254 -2.98 -6.20 -3.51
N LEU A 255 -1.95 -7.04 -3.48
CA LEU A 255 -1.96 -8.35 -2.83
C LEU A 255 -2.01 -8.26 -1.30
N LYS A 256 -1.38 -7.25 -0.70
CA LYS A 256 -1.39 -7.07 0.78
C LYS A 256 -2.80 -7.07 1.39
N ASN A 257 -3.80 -6.64 0.63
CA ASN A 257 -5.18 -6.55 1.10
C ASN A 257 -5.79 -7.93 1.38
N ILE A 258 -5.35 -8.97 0.67
CA ILE A 258 -5.68 -10.38 0.91
C ILE A 258 -5.24 -10.76 2.32
N TYR A 259 -3.98 -10.53 2.61
CA TYR A 259 -3.35 -10.97 3.86
C TYR A 259 -3.78 -10.13 5.08
N ALA A 260 -4.20 -8.88 4.84
CA ALA A 260 -4.84 -8.10 5.88
C ALA A 260 -6.17 -8.71 6.34
N ILE A 261 -6.93 -9.34 5.44
CA ILE A 261 -8.13 -10.11 5.80
C ILE A 261 -7.72 -11.34 6.62
N ALA A 262 -6.72 -12.11 6.18
CA ALA A 262 -6.21 -13.27 6.93
C ALA A 262 -5.77 -12.89 8.34
N MET A 263 -4.99 -11.82 8.46
CA MET A 263 -4.52 -11.32 9.76
C MET A 263 -5.66 -10.85 10.66
N GLY A 264 -6.65 -10.18 10.09
CA GLY A 264 -7.86 -9.78 10.83
C GLY A 264 -8.66 -10.98 11.34
N MET A 265 -8.79 -12.05 10.53
CA MET A 265 -9.42 -13.30 10.96
C MET A 265 -8.62 -13.97 12.10
N ALA A 266 -7.31 -14.08 11.95
CA ALA A 266 -6.43 -14.62 12.99
C ALA A 266 -6.56 -13.84 14.31
N ALA A 267 -6.60 -12.52 14.24
CA ALA A 267 -6.79 -11.66 15.40
C ALA A 267 -8.13 -11.88 16.12
N ALA A 268 -9.18 -12.27 15.41
CA ALA A 268 -10.47 -12.63 16.03
C ALA A 268 -10.40 -13.89 16.88
N TYR A 269 -9.41 -14.76 16.62
CA TYR A 269 -9.10 -15.96 17.41
C TYR A 269 -8.02 -15.73 18.47
N GLU A 270 -7.63 -14.46 18.71
CA GLU A 270 -6.65 -14.06 19.74
C GLU A 270 -5.31 -14.80 19.62
N VAL A 271 -4.87 -15.08 18.38
CA VAL A 271 -3.61 -15.77 18.11
C VAL A 271 -2.40 -14.98 18.62
N GLY A 272 -1.37 -15.71 19.07
CA GLY A 272 -0.12 -15.12 19.56
C GLY A 272 0.76 -14.49 18.46
N GLU A 273 1.80 -13.76 18.87
CA GLU A 273 2.73 -13.05 17.97
C GLU A 273 3.47 -14.00 17.01
N ASN A 274 3.82 -15.22 17.45
CA ASN A 274 4.45 -16.21 16.58
C ASN A 274 3.56 -16.56 15.38
N THR A 275 2.25 -16.73 15.58
CA THR A 275 1.30 -17.01 14.50
C THR A 275 1.17 -15.81 13.56
N LYS A 276 1.13 -14.59 14.09
CA LYS A 276 1.08 -13.36 13.28
C LYS A 276 2.34 -13.22 12.41
N ALA A 277 3.52 -13.48 13.02
CA ALA A 277 4.79 -13.46 12.29
C ALA A 277 4.83 -14.51 11.17
N MET A 278 4.37 -15.75 11.47
CA MET A 278 4.26 -16.81 10.47
C MET A 278 3.34 -16.41 9.30
N ILE A 279 2.15 -15.87 9.59
CA ILE A 279 1.21 -15.42 8.54
C ILE A 279 1.86 -14.35 7.67
N LEU A 280 2.54 -13.35 8.26
CA LEU A 280 3.22 -12.29 7.50
C LEU A 280 4.33 -12.84 6.60
N THR A 281 5.14 -13.76 7.12
CA THR A 281 6.24 -14.38 6.36
C THR A 281 5.71 -15.21 5.20
N ARG A 282 4.67 -16.03 5.43
CA ARG A 282 4.04 -16.82 4.37
C ARG A 282 3.29 -15.95 3.37
N ALA A 283 2.67 -14.86 3.81
CA ALA A 283 2.06 -13.86 2.93
C ALA A 283 3.10 -13.24 1.97
N LEU A 284 4.25 -12.85 2.51
CA LEU A 284 5.34 -12.28 1.69
C LEU A 284 5.86 -13.30 0.65
N ALA A 285 5.98 -14.57 1.03
CA ALA A 285 6.36 -15.64 0.11
C ALA A 285 5.32 -15.86 -1.00
N GLU A 286 4.01 -15.81 -0.70
CA GLU A 286 2.95 -15.85 -1.71
C GLU A 286 2.99 -14.65 -2.65
N MET A 287 3.14 -13.43 -2.07
CA MET A 287 3.25 -12.21 -2.88
C MET A 287 4.42 -12.27 -3.85
N SER A 288 5.57 -12.76 -3.38
CA SER A 288 6.77 -12.89 -4.22
C SER A 288 6.56 -13.91 -5.35
N ARG A 289 6.02 -15.11 -5.06
CA ARG A 289 5.73 -16.13 -6.07
C ARG A 289 4.79 -15.62 -7.16
N PHE A 290 3.64 -15.06 -6.73
CA PHE A 290 2.68 -14.50 -7.67
C PHE A 290 3.29 -13.34 -8.47
N GLY A 291 4.06 -12.48 -7.79
CA GLY A 291 4.71 -11.35 -8.43
C GLY A 291 5.71 -11.72 -9.51
N VAL A 292 6.53 -12.74 -9.27
CA VAL A 292 7.52 -13.25 -10.26
C VAL A 292 6.81 -13.77 -11.52
N GLU A 293 5.73 -14.53 -11.36
CA GLU A 293 4.92 -15.01 -12.49
C GLU A 293 4.27 -13.87 -13.28
N GLU A 294 4.01 -12.73 -12.63
CA GLU A 294 3.50 -11.53 -13.25
C GLU A 294 4.61 -10.58 -13.78
N GLY A 295 5.88 -11.01 -13.75
CA GLY A 295 7.01 -10.23 -14.25
C GLY A 295 7.57 -9.17 -13.31
N ALA A 296 7.25 -9.23 -12.00
CA ALA A 296 7.80 -8.35 -11.00
C ALA A 296 9.19 -8.83 -10.52
N ASN A 297 10.01 -7.87 -10.08
CA ASN A 297 11.24 -8.19 -9.38
C ASN A 297 10.94 -8.68 -7.95
N PRO A 298 11.34 -9.91 -7.55
CA PRO A 298 11.07 -10.43 -6.21
C PRO A 298 11.64 -9.56 -5.08
N LEU A 299 12.74 -8.84 -5.32
CA LEU A 299 13.35 -7.94 -4.33
C LEU A 299 12.46 -6.72 -4.01
N THR A 300 11.56 -6.33 -4.91
CA THR A 300 10.61 -5.25 -4.66
C THR A 300 9.69 -5.55 -3.48
N PHE A 301 9.39 -6.82 -3.24
CA PHE A 301 8.55 -7.24 -2.10
C PHE A 301 9.26 -7.12 -0.74
N LEU A 302 10.59 -7.00 -0.71
CA LEU A 302 11.35 -6.70 0.52
C LEU A 302 11.36 -5.19 0.85
N GLY A 303 10.86 -4.36 -0.07
CA GLY A 303 10.81 -2.90 0.08
C GLY A 303 9.52 -2.38 0.73
N LEU A 304 9.35 -1.05 0.64
CA LEU A 304 8.20 -0.34 1.24
C LEU A 304 6.86 -0.75 0.62
N SER A 305 6.79 -0.98 -0.69
CA SER A 305 5.55 -1.41 -1.36
C SER A 305 5.20 -2.87 -1.13
N GLY A 306 6.18 -3.69 -0.71
CA GLY A 306 6.01 -5.09 -0.31
C GLY A 306 5.81 -5.22 1.20
N VAL A 307 6.87 -5.69 1.91
CA VAL A 307 6.82 -5.97 3.35
C VAL A 307 6.39 -4.76 4.18
N GLY A 308 6.80 -3.55 3.81
CA GLY A 308 6.44 -2.33 4.55
C GLY A 308 4.92 -2.08 4.54
N ASP A 309 4.30 -2.11 3.36
CA ASP A 309 2.86 -1.88 3.20
C ASP A 309 2.03 -3.09 3.70
N LEU A 310 2.56 -4.31 3.56
CA LEU A 310 1.98 -5.52 4.13
C LEU A 310 1.90 -5.41 5.66
N TYR A 311 3.01 -5.11 6.33
CA TYR A 311 3.07 -4.95 7.78
C TYR A 311 2.11 -3.88 8.27
N ALA A 312 2.19 -2.67 7.71
CA ALA A 312 1.35 -1.53 8.12
C ALA A 312 -0.15 -1.82 7.95
N THR A 313 -0.51 -2.63 6.93
CA THR A 313 -1.92 -2.95 6.65
C THR A 313 -2.42 -4.11 7.53
N CYS A 314 -1.58 -5.09 7.82
CA CYS A 314 -1.91 -6.27 8.62
C CYS A 314 -1.91 -6.01 10.13
N SER A 315 -1.14 -5.04 10.62
CA SER A 315 -1.04 -4.72 12.06
C SER A 315 -1.92 -3.55 12.51
N SER A 316 -2.67 -2.91 11.58
CA SER A 316 -3.44 -1.72 11.90
C SER A 316 -4.95 -1.96 11.84
N GLU A 317 -5.66 -1.64 12.92
CA GLU A 317 -7.14 -1.60 12.95
C GLU A 317 -7.72 -0.48 12.07
N LEU A 318 -6.91 0.45 11.61
CA LEU A 318 -7.31 1.44 10.59
C LEU A 318 -7.48 0.79 9.22
N SER A 319 -6.92 -0.41 8.99
CA SER A 319 -7.09 -1.17 7.76
C SER A 319 -8.51 -1.72 7.64
N ARG A 320 -9.20 -1.34 6.57
CA ARG A 320 -10.55 -1.84 6.26
C ARG A 320 -10.57 -3.35 6.05
N ASN A 321 -9.57 -3.88 5.37
CA ASN A 321 -9.46 -5.32 5.10
C ASN A 321 -9.18 -6.11 6.39
N TYR A 322 -8.33 -5.60 7.28
CA TYR A 322 -8.15 -6.18 8.61
C TYR A 322 -9.47 -6.24 9.41
N ARG A 323 -10.22 -5.14 9.41
CA ARG A 323 -11.52 -5.09 10.11
C ARG A 323 -12.55 -6.06 9.53
N ILE A 324 -12.58 -6.23 8.19
CA ILE A 324 -13.42 -7.25 7.55
C ILE A 324 -13.00 -8.64 8.01
N GLY A 325 -11.70 -8.95 7.95
CA GLY A 325 -11.19 -10.24 8.43
C GLY A 325 -11.58 -10.52 9.88
N ASN A 326 -11.47 -9.52 10.75
CA ASN A 326 -11.87 -9.67 12.16
C ASN A 326 -13.36 -9.96 12.33
N MET A 327 -14.22 -9.31 11.53
CA MET A 327 -15.66 -9.60 11.54
C MET A 327 -15.98 -10.99 11.00
N LEU A 328 -15.30 -11.44 9.94
CA LEU A 328 -15.44 -12.81 9.39
C LEU A 328 -14.96 -13.86 10.42
N GLY A 329 -13.84 -13.65 11.07
CA GLY A 329 -13.32 -14.54 12.11
C GLY A 329 -14.26 -14.67 13.32
N ARG A 330 -15.09 -13.65 13.57
CA ARG A 330 -16.17 -13.67 14.60
C ARG A 330 -17.48 -14.27 14.08
N GLY A 331 -17.51 -14.90 12.91
CA GLY A 331 -18.67 -15.57 12.34
C GLY A 331 -19.66 -14.66 11.61
N MET A 332 -19.29 -13.40 11.32
CA MET A 332 -20.14 -12.53 10.50
C MET A 332 -20.01 -12.92 9.01
N SER A 333 -21.13 -12.94 8.27
CA SER A 333 -21.07 -13.14 6.82
C SER A 333 -20.37 -11.96 6.11
N ILE A 334 -19.81 -12.23 4.93
CA ILE A 334 -19.11 -11.20 4.14
C ILE A 334 -20.04 -10.02 3.79
N ASP A 335 -21.28 -10.27 3.42
CA ASP A 335 -22.26 -9.24 3.08
C ASP A 335 -22.58 -8.34 4.28
N ALA A 336 -22.76 -8.96 5.46
CA ALA A 336 -23.00 -8.22 6.70
C ALA A 336 -21.77 -7.36 7.11
N ALA A 337 -20.56 -7.90 6.94
CA ALA A 337 -19.31 -7.20 7.24
C ALA A 337 -19.10 -6.00 6.31
N VAL A 338 -19.29 -6.17 5.00
CA VAL A 338 -19.20 -5.09 3.99
C VAL A 338 -20.26 -4.02 4.26
N LYS A 339 -21.51 -4.40 4.53
CA LYS A 339 -22.60 -3.47 4.87
C LYS A 339 -22.28 -2.68 6.14
N LYS A 340 -21.76 -3.32 7.17
CA LYS A 340 -21.37 -2.68 8.44
C LYS A 340 -20.24 -1.69 8.26
N LEU A 341 -19.29 -1.98 7.37
CA LEU A 341 -18.18 -1.06 7.05
C LEU A 341 -18.63 0.13 6.21
N GLY A 342 -19.71 0.01 5.45
CA GLY A 342 -20.26 1.07 4.58
C GLY A 342 -19.34 1.45 3.41
N GLN A 343 -18.36 0.60 3.08
CA GLN A 343 -17.38 0.85 2.01
C GLN A 343 -16.98 -0.48 1.35
N THR A 344 -16.58 -0.42 0.08
CA THR A 344 -16.10 -1.57 -0.70
C THR A 344 -14.82 -2.16 -0.09
N ALA A 345 -14.78 -3.47 0.03
CA ALA A 345 -13.61 -4.23 0.44
C ALA A 345 -12.83 -4.67 -0.82
N GLU A 346 -11.85 -3.89 -1.21
CA GLU A 346 -11.02 -4.23 -2.38
C GLU A 346 -10.35 -5.61 -2.21
N GLY A 347 -9.93 -5.96 -0.98
CA GLY A 347 -9.31 -7.24 -0.68
C GLY A 347 -10.18 -8.45 -0.98
N VAL A 348 -11.51 -8.36 -0.81
CA VAL A 348 -12.43 -9.48 -1.12
C VAL A 348 -12.41 -9.80 -2.61
N ASN A 349 -12.57 -8.80 -3.46
CA ASN A 349 -12.48 -8.99 -4.92
C ASN A 349 -11.09 -9.48 -5.33
N THR A 350 -10.03 -8.96 -4.70
CA THR A 350 -8.65 -9.38 -4.98
C THR A 350 -8.42 -10.85 -4.63
N ILE A 351 -9.02 -11.38 -3.55
CA ILE A 351 -8.94 -12.81 -3.21
C ILE A 351 -9.49 -13.66 -4.35
N GLN A 352 -10.70 -13.37 -4.86
CA GLN A 352 -11.27 -14.11 -5.97
C GLN A 352 -10.36 -14.08 -7.20
N GLN A 353 -9.96 -12.89 -7.61
CA GLN A 353 -9.16 -12.67 -8.80
C GLN A 353 -7.81 -13.41 -8.73
N VAL A 354 -7.09 -13.28 -7.61
CA VAL A 354 -5.79 -13.93 -7.42
C VAL A 354 -5.94 -15.44 -7.31
N HIS A 355 -6.98 -15.94 -6.63
CA HIS A 355 -7.29 -17.36 -6.55
C HIS A 355 -7.51 -17.97 -7.95
N GLU A 356 -8.35 -17.36 -8.77
CA GLU A 356 -8.65 -17.83 -10.13
C GLU A 356 -7.41 -17.85 -11.01
N LYS A 357 -6.62 -16.76 -10.98
CA LYS A 357 -5.39 -16.63 -11.77
C LYS A 357 -4.31 -17.59 -11.29
N ALA A 358 -4.10 -17.72 -9.98
CA ALA A 358 -3.12 -18.62 -9.40
C ALA A 358 -3.47 -20.09 -9.69
N THR A 359 -4.75 -20.47 -9.59
CA THR A 359 -5.22 -21.83 -9.93
C THR A 359 -4.94 -22.14 -11.39
N LYS A 360 -5.28 -21.23 -12.31
CA LYS A 360 -5.04 -21.40 -13.75
C LYS A 360 -3.56 -21.51 -14.10
N ALA A 361 -2.69 -20.77 -13.42
CA ALA A 361 -1.25 -20.75 -13.64
C ALA A 361 -0.49 -21.81 -12.81
N GLY A 362 -1.15 -22.54 -11.91
CA GLY A 362 -0.49 -23.51 -11.03
C GLY A 362 0.39 -22.87 -9.94
N ILE A 363 0.13 -21.62 -9.57
CA ILE A 363 0.91 -20.89 -8.57
C ILE A 363 0.45 -21.31 -7.16
N TYR A 364 1.40 -21.70 -6.33
CA TYR A 364 1.10 -22.13 -4.95
C TYR A 364 0.79 -20.94 -4.02
N MET A 365 -0.49 -20.76 -3.69
CA MET A 365 -1.02 -19.64 -2.91
C MET A 365 -1.94 -20.13 -1.77
N PRO A 366 -1.42 -20.89 -0.79
CA PRO A 366 -2.24 -21.56 0.21
C PRO A 366 -3.10 -20.62 1.06
N ILE A 367 -2.58 -19.47 1.51
CA ILE A 367 -3.37 -18.52 2.31
C ILE A 367 -4.49 -17.91 1.45
N THR A 368 -4.18 -17.55 0.21
CA THR A 368 -5.18 -17.00 -0.73
C THR A 368 -6.28 -18.00 -1.02
N HIS A 369 -5.94 -19.28 -1.30
CA HIS A 369 -6.90 -20.36 -1.52
C HIS A 369 -7.75 -20.65 -0.27
N ALA A 370 -7.13 -20.61 0.91
CA ALA A 370 -7.82 -20.77 2.19
C ALA A 370 -8.86 -19.66 2.41
N LEU A 371 -8.49 -18.42 2.15
CA LEU A 371 -9.42 -17.28 2.25
C LEU A 371 -10.56 -17.38 1.23
N TYR A 372 -10.28 -17.83 0.01
CA TYR A 372 -11.29 -18.07 -0.99
C TYR A 372 -12.30 -19.12 -0.51
N ALA A 373 -11.82 -20.23 0.04
CA ALA A 373 -12.68 -21.29 0.58
C ALA A 373 -13.58 -20.80 1.71
N VAL A 374 -13.07 -19.92 2.59
CA VAL A 374 -13.87 -19.35 3.68
C VAL A 374 -14.91 -18.35 3.16
N ILE A 375 -14.57 -17.52 2.18
CA ILE A 375 -15.42 -16.39 1.75
C ILE A 375 -16.45 -16.81 0.70
N TYR A 376 -16.08 -17.73 -0.20
CA TYR A 376 -16.88 -18.10 -1.38
C TYR A 376 -17.41 -19.53 -1.35
N GLU A 377 -16.85 -20.42 -0.50
CA GLU A 377 -17.29 -21.81 -0.36
C GLU A 377 -17.88 -22.11 1.04
N ASP A 378 -18.10 -21.08 1.85
CA ASP A 378 -18.68 -21.16 3.21
C ASP A 378 -17.96 -22.16 4.17
N LYS A 379 -16.66 -22.39 3.94
CA LYS A 379 -15.88 -23.28 4.82
C LYS A 379 -15.53 -22.60 6.14
N ALA A 380 -15.54 -23.38 7.23
CA ALA A 380 -15.22 -22.87 8.56
C ALA A 380 -13.76 -22.40 8.64
N ALA A 381 -13.56 -21.14 9.00
CA ALA A 381 -12.23 -20.49 9.01
C ALA A 381 -11.20 -21.25 9.88
N LEU A 382 -11.60 -21.74 11.07
CA LEU A 382 -10.73 -22.51 11.95
C LEU A 382 -10.30 -23.85 11.31
N GLY A 383 -11.25 -24.55 10.66
CA GLY A 383 -10.95 -25.82 9.98
C GLY A 383 -9.93 -25.63 8.84
N VAL A 384 -10.11 -24.56 8.06
CA VAL A 384 -9.18 -24.22 6.97
C VAL A 384 -7.80 -23.84 7.51
N ALA A 385 -7.73 -23.08 8.60
CA ALA A 385 -6.47 -22.71 9.25
C ALA A 385 -5.70 -23.93 9.79
N LEU A 386 -6.40 -24.89 10.43
CA LEU A 386 -5.80 -26.13 10.91
C LEU A 386 -5.26 -26.97 9.74
N HIS A 387 -6.00 -27.08 8.66
CA HIS A 387 -5.55 -27.79 7.46
C HIS A 387 -4.28 -27.19 6.86
N LEU A 388 -4.12 -25.86 6.89
CA LEU A 388 -2.89 -25.21 6.48
C LEU A 388 -1.69 -25.57 7.36
N MET A 389 -1.91 -25.81 8.65
CA MET A 389 -0.85 -26.24 9.59
C MET A 389 -0.43 -27.70 9.38
N GLU A 390 -1.33 -28.56 8.89
CA GLU A 390 -1.06 -29.96 8.59
C GLU A 390 -0.40 -30.17 7.22
N ALA A 391 -0.35 -29.13 6.37
CA ALA A 391 0.28 -29.20 5.06
C ALA A 391 1.76 -29.57 5.17
N GLY A 392 2.23 -30.50 4.30
CA GLY A 392 3.55 -31.12 4.35
C GLY A 392 4.73 -30.14 4.37
N PHE A 393 5.92 -30.66 4.70
CA PHE A 393 7.16 -29.90 4.83
C PHE A 393 7.56 -29.19 3.55
N ARG A 394 7.88 -27.89 3.64
CA ARG A 394 8.37 -27.07 2.54
C ARG A 394 9.58 -26.24 2.99
N SER A 395 10.33 -25.75 2.02
CA SER A 395 11.43 -24.81 2.30
C SER A 395 10.88 -23.51 2.92
N ASP A 396 11.60 -22.94 3.88
CA ASP A 396 11.23 -21.68 4.51
C ASP A 396 11.33 -20.51 3.52
N VAL A 397 12.43 -20.43 2.79
CA VAL A 397 12.66 -19.39 1.77
C VAL A 397 12.60 -20.03 0.40
N GLU A 398 11.54 -19.74 -0.33
CA GLU A 398 11.37 -20.12 -1.73
C GLU A 398 11.67 -18.88 -2.61
N PHE A 399 12.96 -18.55 -2.77
CA PHE A 399 13.33 -17.53 -3.75
C PHE A 399 13.19 -18.13 -5.14
N VAL A 400 12.13 -17.77 -5.84
CA VAL A 400 12.02 -17.98 -7.27
C VAL A 400 12.82 -16.85 -7.93
N MET A 401 14.09 -17.12 -8.24
CA MET A 401 14.82 -16.27 -9.18
C MET A 401 14.10 -16.38 -10.53
N ALA A 402 13.88 -15.26 -11.21
CA ALA A 402 13.34 -15.26 -12.56
C ALA A 402 14.10 -16.33 -13.39
N HIS A 403 13.37 -17.15 -14.14
CA HIS A 403 13.96 -18.19 -14.98
C HIS A 403 14.90 -17.56 -16.01
N ASP A 404 16.16 -17.40 -15.61
CA ASP A 404 17.25 -17.37 -16.56
C ASP A 404 17.42 -18.81 -17.06
N HIS A 405 17.25 -19.04 -18.34
CA HIS A 405 17.38 -20.36 -18.97
C HIS A 405 18.77 -21.02 -18.79
N SER A 406 19.67 -20.43 -18.00
CA SER A 406 20.99 -20.97 -17.64
C SER A 406 20.99 -21.92 -16.43
N ASN A 407 19.88 -22.07 -15.69
CA ASN A 407 19.83 -22.91 -14.47
C ASN A 407 19.64 -24.42 -14.69
N ALA A 408 19.70 -24.91 -15.93
CA ALA A 408 19.84 -26.36 -16.19
C ALA A 408 21.11 -26.96 -15.55
N ALA A 409 22.15 -26.15 -15.29
CA ALA A 409 23.40 -26.60 -14.68
C ALA A 409 23.31 -26.84 -13.17
N LEU A 410 22.53 -26.06 -12.42
CA LEU A 410 22.40 -26.23 -10.95
C LEU A 410 21.52 -27.43 -10.56
N THR A 411 20.50 -27.75 -11.36
CA THR A 411 19.67 -28.94 -11.16
C THR A 411 20.40 -30.23 -11.52
N ALA A 412 21.37 -30.19 -12.41
CA ALA A 412 22.23 -31.31 -12.75
C ALA A 412 23.21 -31.66 -11.59
N HIS A 413 23.72 -30.64 -10.88
CA HIS A 413 24.66 -30.86 -9.76
C HIS A 413 23.99 -31.49 -8.52
N MET A 414 22.70 -31.19 -8.25
CA MET A 414 21.97 -31.83 -7.17
C MET A 414 21.55 -33.26 -7.43
N LYS A 415 21.46 -33.69 -8.71
CA LYS A 415 21.17 -35.07 -9.08
C LYS A 415 22.40 -35.98 -9.07
N THR A 416 23.60 -35.43 -9.21
CA THR A 416 24.86 -36.23 -9.21
C THR A 416 25.43 -36.47 -7.83
N SER A 417 25.05 -35.68 -6.80
CA SER A 417 25.49 -35.90 -5.42
C SER A 417 24.63 -36.90 -4.63
N GLY A 418 23.51 -37.37 -5.20
CA GLY A 418 22.61 -38.35 -4.58
C GLY A 418 22.81 -39.82 -5.00
N SER A 419 23.73 -40.14 -5.92
CA SER A 419 23.87 -41.49 -6.49
C SER A 419 25.12 -42.24 -6.08
N ASN A 420 25.89 -41.78 -5.06
CA ASN A 420 27.16 -42.45 -4.69
C ASN A 420 27.15 -43.10 -3.31
N THR A 421 26.00 -43.66 -2.89
CA THR A 421 25.96 -44.56 -1.73
C THR A 421 25.14 -45.81 -2.05
N LYS A 422 25.69 -46.69 -2.92
CA LYS A 422 25.33 -48.13 -2.93
C LYS A 422 26.49 -48.97 -3.38
N SER A 423 26.73 -50.00 -2.57
CA SER A 423 27.46 -51.24 -2.80
C SER A 423 29.01 -51.22 -2.80
N LYS A 424 29.55 -51.45 -1.61
CA LYS A 424 30.70 -52.31 -1.38
C LYS A 424 30.40 -53.11 -0.12
N ASP A 425 29.80 -54.24 -0.27
CA ASP A 425 29.88 -55.39 0.61
C ASP A 425 29.30 -56.60 -0.14
N SER A 426 30.17 -57.42 -0.63
CA SER A 426 30.09 -58.88 -0.78
C SER A 426 31.19 -59.30 -1.75
N ASP A 427 32.30 -59.83 -1.20
CA ASP A 427 32.95 -61.05 -1.63
C ASP A 427 34.27 -61.20 -0.86
N ALA A 428 34.15 -61.90 0.27
CA ALA A 428 35.27 -62.60 0.88
C ALA A 428 34.67 -63.91 1.45
N ASP A 429 34.72 -64.94 0.60
CA ASP A 429 34.94 -66.31 1.03
C ASP A 429 34.87 -67.23 -0.23
N LYS A 430 36.02 -67.57 -0.77
CA LYS A 430 36.56 -68.90 -1.11
C LYS A 430 37.89 -68.75 -1.76
#